data_45279e52f4d37885fb9e773858f69f7a
#
_entry.id   45279e52f4d37885fb9e773858f69f7a
#
_cell.length_a   1.000
_cell.length_b   1.000
_cell.length_c   1.000
_cell.angle_alpha   90.00
_cell.angle_beta   90.00
_cell.angle_gamma   90.00
#
_symmetry.space_group_name_H-M   'P 1'
#
loop_
_entity.id
_entity.type
_entity.pdbx_description
1 polymer ?
#
loop_
_entity_poly.entity_id
_entity_poly.type
_entity_poly.pdbx_seq_one_letter_code
_entity_poly.pdbx_strand_id
1 'polypeptide(L)'
;MLKQNFSKLSVVFLLISLFLISGFAQDKPSKNQNKQVRTVTIPISFALKKEADNSPEEFIQAGELRVKEDGDEQVILSIRSVSNTPLALAILIQDDLTSEANLKLNEIRKFIRSLPAGSRVMVVYLRSGTIEVRQKFTEDLEAAAKSLRIIVGSPSAAPSSPFQGVEESLKRFDALPTGRRAILLVSDGLDVSRGIESSTPGQSIDLDRAILKAQRKSVAVYSFYSPASLTENNSRLGLNGQGSLEKLSDETGGRAFFQGSLAPISFEPFFKILNKALNRQFALTYLSTHLKKGYHKIQVRSTNPQVEIEHPRGYYYR
;
A
#
# COMPACT_ATOMS: atom_id res chain seq x y z
N MET A 1 -46.37 85.49 -18.16
CA MET A 1 -46.49 84.12 -18.69
C MET A 1 -45.10 83.50 -18.95
N LEU A 2 -44.18 83.56 -17.99
CA LEU A 2 -42.80 83.08 -18.27
C LEU A 2 -42.13 82.45 -17.01
N LYS A 3 -42.89 81.79 -16.07
CA LYS A 3 -42.34 81.15 -14.88
C LYS A 3 -42.68 79.63 -14.71
N GLN A 4 -43.37 79.03 -15.67
CA GLN A 4 -43.81 77.63 -15.50
C GLN A 4 -43.06 76.62 -16.32
N ASN A 5 -42.16 77.04 -17.22
CA ASN A 5 -41.43 76.08 -18.08
C ASN A 5 -40.02 75.68 -17.58
N PHE A 6 -39.50 76.34 -16.54
CA PHE A 6 -38.17 75.97 -15.96
C PHE A 6 -38.17 74.78 -15.03
N SER A 7 -39.32 74.47 -14.41
CA SER A 7 -39.39 73.37 -13.46
C SER A 7 -39.49 71.98 -14.13
N LYS A 8 -40.04 71.91 -15.32
CA LYS A 8 -40.16 70.58 -16.01
C LYS A 8 -38.87 70.16 -16.72
N LEU A 9 -38.01 71.10 -17.09
CA LEU A 9 -36.73 70.80 -17.74
C LEU A 9 -35.67 70.24 -16.72
N SER A 10 -35.70 70.76 -15.50
CA SER A 10 -34.81 70.31 -14.43
C SER A 10 -35.11 68.89 -13.92
N VAL A 11 -36.39 68.49 -13.92
CA VAL A 11 -36.79 67.13 -13.49
C VAL A 11 -36.43 66.07 -14.53
N VAL A 12 -36.50 66.42 -15.82
CA VAL A 12 -36.10 65.49 -16.91
C VAL A 12 -34.58 65.31 -16.95
N PHE A 13 -33.77 66.30 -16.63
CA PHE A 13 -32.32 66.19 -16.54
C PHE A 13 -31.86 65.38 -15.31
N LEU A 14 -32.62 65.47 -14.22
CA LEU A 14 -32.32 64.67 -12.99
C LEU A 14 -32.69 63.16 -13.14
N LEU A 15 -33.72 62.86 -13.93
CA LEU A 15 -34.11 61.48 -14.24
C LEU A 15 -33.19 60.82 -15.26
N ILE A 16 -32.58 61.56 -16.19
CA ILE A 16 -31.60 61.01 -17.15
C ILE A 16 -30.23 60.75 -16.48
N SER A 17 -29.86 61.53 -15.45
CA SER A 17 -28.61 61.27 -14.71
C SER A 17 -28.69 60.06 -13.77
N LEU A 18 -29.90 59.60 -13.38
CA LEU A 18 -30.07 58.40 -12.52
C LEU A 18 -30.02 57.09 -13.33
N PHE A 19 -30.18 57.11 -14.65
CA PHE A 19 -30.15 55.91 -15.49
C PHE A 19 -28.76 55.58 -16.05
N LEU A 20 -27.74 56.42 -15.85
CA LEU A 20 -26.37 56.21 -16.36
C LEU A 20 -25.40 55.62 -15.33
N ILE A 21 -25.89 55.30 -14.10
CA ILE A 21 -25.03 54.68 -13.03
C ILE A 21 -25.24 53.16 -12.89
N SER A 22 -26.15 52.55 -13.68
CA SER A 22 -26.42 51.10 -13.62
C SER A 22 -25.76 50.31 -14.75
N GLY A 23 -24.47 50.46 -14.95
CA GLY A 23 -23.82 49.78 -16.08
C GLY A 23 -22.34 49.50 -15.97
N PHE A 24 -21.77 49.46 -14.78
CA PHE A 24 -20.43 48.87 -14.56
C PHE A 24 -20.45 48.00 -13.29
N ALA A 25 -21.21 46.88 -13.34
CA ALA A 25 -20.81 45.73 -12.58
C ALA A 25 -19.52 45.26 -13.26
N GLN A 26 -18.38 45.75 -12.77
CA GLN A 26 -17.12 45.08 -13.01
C GLN A 26 -17.25 43.68 -12.46
N ASP A 27 -17.44 42.71 -13.35
CA ASP A 27 -17.10 41.32 -13.06
C ASP A 27 -15.68 41.33 -12.47
N LYS A 28 -15.58 41.17 -11.17
CA LYS A 28 -14.30 40.89 -10.53
C LYS A 28 -13.73 39.69 -11.29
N PRO A 29 -12.54 39.83 -11.90
CA PRO A 29 -11.93 38.67 -12.52
C PRO A 29 -11.94 37.60 -11.46
N SER A 30 -12.62 36.51 -11.76
CA SER A 30 -12.55 35.29 -11.00
C SER A 30 -11.04 35.08 -10.72
N LYS A 31 -10.63 35.22 -9.48
CA LYS A 31 -9.30 34.80 -9.07
C LYS A 31 -9.22 33.35 -9.51
N ASN A 32 -8.62 33.14 -10.68
CA ASN A 32 -8.05 31.84 -11.02
C ASN A 32 -7.06 31.56 -9.88
N GLN A 33 -7.58 30.96 -8.80
CA GLN A 33 -6.74 30.36 -7.81
C GLN A 33 -6.01 29.28 -8.60
N ASN A 34 -4.77 29.56 -9.00
CA ASN A 34 -3.84 28.52 -9.40
C ASN A 34 -3.82 27.55 -8.22
N LYS A 35 -4.75 26.58 -8.23
CA LYS A 35 -4.73 25.49 -7.27
C LYS A 35 -3.39 24.83 -7.47
N GLN A 36 -2.47 25.13 -6.56
CA GLN A 36 -1.21 24.41 -6.54
C GLN A 36 -1.58 22.93 -6.44
N VAL A 37 -1.03 22.14 -7.35
CA VAL A 37 -1.24 20.70 -7.42
C VAL A 37 0.12 20.03 -7.43
N ARG A 38 0.18 18.81 -6.94
CA ARG A 38 1.39 17.98 -7.01
C ARG A 38 1.07 16.63 -7.60
N THR A 39 2.05 16.02 -8.20
CA THR A 39 1.93 14.68 -8.76
C THR A 39 2.22 13.65 -7.68
N VAL A 40 1.33 12.66 -7.55
CA VAL A 40 1.48 11.51 -6.66
C VAL A 40 1.43 10.25 -7.49
N THR A 41 2.37 9.33 -7.24
CA THR A 41 2.40 8.01 -7.87
C THR A 41 2.33 6.94 -6.79
N ILE A 42 1.37 6.02 -6.92
CA ILE A 42 1.18 4.88 -6.02
C ILE A 42 1.23 3.57 -6.80
N PRO A 43 1.74 2.49 -6.20
CA PRO A 43 1.61 1.16 -6.76
C PRO A 43 0.17 0.66 -6.58
N ILE A 44 -0.36 0.04 -7.62
CA ILE A 44 -1.64 -0.67 -7.57
C ILE A 44 -1.49 -2.02 -8.24
N SER A 45 -2.29 -3.01 -7.82
CA SER A 45 -2.44 -4.27 -8.53
C SER A 45 -3.91 -4.63 -8.71
N PHE A 46 -4.18 -5.40 -9.77
CA PHE A 46 -5.54 -5.78 -10.13
C PHE A 46 -5.76 -7.27 -9.88
N ALA A 47 -6.85 -7.59 -9.19
CA ALA A 47 -7.36 -8.93 -9.04
C ALA A 47 -8.76 -9.03 -9.66
N LEU A 48 -9.03 -10.10 -10.40
CA LEU A 48 -10.37 -10.41 -10.86
C LEU A 48 -11.07 -11.27 -9.81
N LYS A 49 -12.30 -10.93 -9.44
CA LYS A 49 -13.11 -11.70 -8.47
C LYS A 49 -13.46 -13.10 -8.98
N LYS A 50 -13.54 -13.28 -10.29
CA LYS A 50 -13.68 -14.60 -10.93
C LYS A 50 -12.49 -14.78 -11.87
N GLU A 51 -11.83 -15.95 -11.79
CA GLU A 51 -10.79 -16.33 -12.74
C GLU A 51 -11.44 -16.48 -14.14
N ALA A 52 -11.40 -15.41 -14.92
CA ALA A 52 -11.51 -15.51 -16.37
C ALA A 52 -10.08 -15.62 -16.89
N ASP A 53 -9.82 -16.64 -17.67
CA ASP A 53 -8.49 -17.01 -18.20
C ASP A 53 -7.94 -16.02 -19.24
N ASN A 54 -8.61 -14.89 -19.44
CA ASN A 54 -8.29 -13.90 -20.45
C ASN A 54 -7.61 -12.68 -19.86
N SER A 55 -6.58 -12.24 -20.56
CA SER A 55 -5.61 -11.19 -20.20
C SER A 55 -6.26 -9.94 -19.61
N PRO A 56 -5.89 -9.54 -18.38
CA PRO A 56 -6.48 -8.36 -17.72
C PRO A 56 -6.08 -7.03 -18.34
N GLU A 57 -5.09 -7.00 -19.21
CA GLU A 57 -4.55 -5.79 -19.82
C GLU A 57 -5.56 -5.08 -20.73
N GLU A 58 -6.53 -5.81 -21.30
CA GLU A 58 -7.57 -5.25 -22.17
C GLU A 58 -8.74 -4.62 -21.42
N PHE A 59 -8.87 -4.82 -20.10
CA PHE A 59 -10.08 -4.47 -19.35
C PHE A 59 -9.98 -3.21 -18.49
N ILE A 60 -8.82 -2.55 -18.42
CA ILE A 60 -8.67 -1.40 -17.53
C ILE A 60 -8.37 -0.15 -18.33
N GLN A 61 -9.42 0.58 -18.64
CA GLN A 61 -9.29 1.95 -19.12
C GLN A 61 -9.14 2.91 -17.93
N ALA A 62 -8.28 3.92 -18.08
CA ALA A 62 -8.09 4.93 -17.03
C ALA A 62 -9.41 5.60 -16.61
N GLY A 63 -10.40 5.65 -17.51
CA GLY A 63 -11.73 6.18 -17.25
C GLY A 63 -12.58 5.34 -16.30
N GLU A 64 -12.20 4.07 -16.04
CA GLU A 64 -12.92 3.17 -15.13
C GLU A 64 -12.43 3.28 -13.69
N LEU A 65 -11.36 4.03 -13.43
CA LEU A 65 -10.82 4.20 -12.09
C LEU A 65 -11.19 5.53 -11.49
N ARG A 66 -11.43 5.51 -10.18
CA ARG A 66 -11.65 6.71 -9.35
C ARG A 66 -10.65 6.70 -8.21
N VAL A 67 -9.99 7.85 -8.01
CA VAL A 67 -9.04 8.06 -6.91
C VAL A 67 -9.59 9.13 -6.00
N LYS A 68 -9.63 8.84 -4.70
CA LYS A 68 -9.92 9.84 -3.66
C LYS A 68 -8.73 9.95 -2.71
N GLU A 69 -8.35 11.18 -2.41
CA GLU A 69 -7.36 11.52 -1.39
C GLU A 69 -8.05 12.34 -0.30
N ASP A 70 -7.98 11.87 0.95
CA ASP A 70 -8.66 12.47 2.11
C ASP A 70 -10.16 12.72 1.90
N GLY A 71 -10.80 11.93 1.02
CA GLY A 71 -12.21 12.04 0.66
C GLY A 71 -12.49 12.80 -0.63
N ASP A 72 -11.56 13.63 -1.11
CA ASP A 72 -11.71 14.43 -2.31
C ASP A 72 -11.28 13.65 -3.56
N GLU A 73 -12.08 13.72 -4.63
CA GLU A 73 -11.78 13.07 -5.91
C GLU A 73 -10.61 13.76 -6.60
N GLN A 74 -9.68 12.97 -7.11
CA GLN A 74 -8.45 13.44 -7.74
C GLN A 74 -8.41 13.04 -9.22
N VAL A 75 -7.71 13.85 -10.03
CA VAL A 75 -7.59 13.62 -11.48
C VAL A 75 -6.46 12.64 -11.76
N ILE A 76 -6.77 11.50 -12.37
CA ILE A 76 -5.79 10.51 -12.81
C ILE A 76 -5.06 11.05 -14.05
N LEU A 77 -3.73 11.06 -14.00
CA LEU A 77 -2.86 11.46 -15.11
C LEU A 77 -2.44 10.28 -15.97
N SER A 78 -2.08 9.17 -15.34
CA SER A 78 -1.63 7.99 -16.05
C SER A 78 -1.73 6.72 -15.22
N ILE A 79 -1.89 5.60 -15.91
CA ILE A 79 -1.76 4.25 -15.38
C ILE A 79 -0.77 3.55 -16.30
N ARG A 80 0.37 3.11 -15.75
CA ARG A 80 1.41 2.45 -16.53
C ARG A 80 1.76 1.10 -15.91
N SER A 81 1.80 0.05 -16.72
CA SER A 81 2.34 -1.23 -16.30
C SER A 81 3.80 -1.05 -15.88
N VAL A 82 4.16 -1.65 -14.75
CA VAL A 82 5.54 -1.69 -14.26
C VAL A 82 6.09 -3.12 -14.29
N SER A 83 5.42 -4.04 -14.98
CA SER A 83 5.80 -5.45 -15.09
C SER A 83 7.23 -5.65 -15.59
N ASN A 84 7.70 -4.80 -16.49
CA ASN A 84 9.07 -4.83 -17.05
C ASN A 84 10.12 -4.15 -16.15
N THR A 85 9.71 -3.56 -15.01
CA THR A 85 10.65 -2.97 -14.06
C THR A 85 11.17 -4.06 -13.12
N PRO A 86 12.49 -4.12 -12.82
CA PRO A 86 13.02 -5.10 -11.88
C PRO A 86 12.31 -5.07 -10.53
N LEU A 87 11.97 -6.25 -10.00
CA LEU A 87 11.36 -6.42 -8.69
C LEU A 87 12.45 -6.48 -7.62
N ALA A 88 12.30 -5.69 -6.55
CA ALA A 88 13.06 -5.85 -5.32
C ALA A 88 12.14 -6.53 -4.26
N LEU A 89 12.43 -7.78 -3.93
CA LEU A 89 11.65 -8.58 -2.99
C LEU A 89 12.50 -8.95 -1.77
N ALA A 90 12.07 -8.54 -0.59
CA ALA A 90 12.64 -9.05 0.66
C ALA A 90 11.74 -10.19 1.20
N ILE A 91 12.33 -11.34 1.45
CA ILE A 91 11.67 -12.50 2.09
C ILE A 91 12.08 -12.52 3.53
N LEU A 92 11.12 -12.29 4.42
CA LEU A 92 11.29 -12.26 5.86
C LEU A 92 10.60 -13.49 6.47
N ILE A 93 11.33 -14.26 7.25
CA ILE A 93 10.83 -15.48 7.85
C ILE A 93 11.04 -15.38 9.37
N GLN A 94 9.96 -15.48 10.11
CA GLN A 94 10.02 -15.53 11.57
C GLN A 94 10.65 -16.86 12.02
N ASP A 95 11.63 -16.82 12.93
CA ASP A 95 12.51 -17.95 13.24
C ASP A 95 12.01 -18.83 14.41
N ASP A 96 10.93 -18.44 15.05
CA ASP A 96 10.27 -19.19 16.14
C ASP A 96 8.91 -19.80 15.74
N LEU A 97 8.65 -19.88 14.43
CA LEU A 97 7.50 -20.60 13.89
C LEU A 97 7.60 -22.10 14.22
N THR A 98 6.47 -22.80 14.23
CA THR A 98 6.47 -24.26 14.41
C THR A 98 7.29 -24.96 13.33
N SER A 99 7.76 -26.17 13.64
CA SER A 99 8.60 -26.97 12.73
C SER A 99 7.93 -27.28 11.39
N GLU A 100 6.61 -27.22 11.32
CA GLU A 100 5.83 -27.41 10.08
C GLU A 100 6.17 -26.35 9.01
N ALA A 101 6.58 -25.15 9.41
CA ALA A 101 7.02 -24.13 8.48
C ALA A 101 8.25 -24.57 7.65
N ASN A 102 9.08 -25.48 8.18
CA ASN A 102 10.23 -26.03 7.46
C ASN A 102 9.84 -26.85 6.23
N LEU A 103 8.65 -27.46 6.23
CA LEU A 103 8.13 -28.21 5.08
C LEU A 103 7.88 -27.30 3.87
N LYS A 104 7.68 -25.99 4.10
CA LYS A 104 7.40 -24.99 3.07
C LYS A 104 8.65 -24.34 2.49
N LEU A 105 9.84 -24.55 3.08
CA LEU A 105 11.08 -23.93 2.61
C LEU A 105 11.42 -24.28 1.16
N ASN A 106 11.09 -25.50 0.71
CA ASN A 106 11.31 -25.89 -0.68
C ASN A 106 10.38 -25.14 -1.65
N GLU A 107 9.15 -24.86 -1.23
CA GLU A 107 8.21 -24.07 -2.01
C GLU A 107 8.69 -22.61 -2.12
N ILE A 108 9.22 -22.03 -1.03
CA ILE A 108 9.85 -20.70 -1.05
C ILE A 108 11.06 -20.69 -1.99
N ARG A 109 11.92 -21.74 -1.97
CA ARG A 109 13.06 -21.86 -2.89
C ARG A 109 12.62 -21.91 -4.36
N LYS A 110 11.59 -22.70 -4.67
CA LYS A 110 11.00 -22.78 -6.02
C LYS A 110 10.47 -21.41 -6.46
N PHE A 111 9.74 -20.73 -5.56
CA PHE A 111 9.20 -19.39 -5.84
C PHE A 111 10.32 -18.39 -6.15
N ILE A 112 11.39 -18.33 -5.35
CA ILE A 112 12.54 -17.45 -5.61
C ILE A 112 13.11 -17.70 -7.01
N ARG A 113 13.32 -18.96 -7.38
CA ARG A 113 13.86 -19.34 -8.70
C ARG A 113 12.91 -19.01 -9.86
N SER A 114 11.63 -18.90 -9.61
CA SER A 114 10.62 -18.59 -10.63
C SER A 114 10.43 -17.09 -10.88
N LEU A 115 11.10 -16.23 -10.10
CA LEU A 115 10.98 -14.78 -10.28
C LEU A 115 11.59 -14.34 -11.62
N PRO A 116 11.06 -13.28 -12.24
CA PRO A 116 11.59 -12.75 -13.50
C PRO A 116 13.08 -12.37 -13.40
N ALA A 117 13.80 -12.52 -14.49
CA ALA A 117 15.21 -12.10 -14.60
C ALA A 117 15.36 -10.61 -14.22
N GLY A 118 16.46 -10.27 -13.54
CA GLY A 118 16.72 -8.94 -13.00
C GLY A 118 16.01 -8.64 -11.67
N SER A 119 15.19 -9.57 -11.17
CA SER A 119 14.65 -9.46 -9.80
C SER A 119 15.77 -9.52 -8.77
N ARG A 120 15.67 -8.68 -7.73
CA ARG A 120 16.63 -8.67 -6.61
C ARG A 120 15.94 -9.22 -5.38
N VAL A 121 16.53 -10.25 -4.79
CA VAL A 121 15.98 -10.94 -3.62
C VAL A 121 16.89 -10.76 -2.42
N MET A 122 16.33 -10.43 -1.28
CA MET A 122 16.95 -10.45 0.04
C MET A 122 16.26 -11.50 0.91
N VAL A 123 17.03 -12.27 1.69
CA VAL A 123 16.50 -13.26 2.62
C VAL A 123 16.92 -12.89 4.05
N VAL A 124 15.94 -12.82 4.93
CA VAL A 124 16.09 -12.38 6.32
C VAL A 124 15.31 -13.29 7.25
N TYR A 125 15.90 -13.64 8.38
CA TYR A 125 15.19 -14.28 9.50
C TYR A 125 14.95 -13.27 10.61
N LEU A 126 13.75 -13.33 11.19
CA LEU A 126 13.32 -12.45 12.28
C LEU A 126 13.37 -13.22 13.57
N ARG A 127 14.14 -12.78 14.55
CA ARG A 127 14.25 -13.40 15.85
C ARG A 127 14.38 -12.37 16.96
N SER A 128 13.52 -12.48 17.97
CA SER A 128 13.57 -11.62 19.17
C SER A 128 13.65 -10.12 18.85
N GLY A 129 12.85 -9.64 17.88
CA GLY A 129 12.84 -8.23 17.46
C GLY A 129 14.07 -7.79 16.64
N THR A 130 15.00 -8.69 16.33
CA THR A 130 16.19 -8.43 15.50
C THR A 130 16.10 -9.12 14.14
N ILE A 131 16.97 -8.75 13.23
CA ILE A 131 17.05 -9.37 11.91
C ILE A 131 18.39 -10.07 11.70
N GLU A 132 18.36 -11.28 11.14
CA GLU A 132 19.50 -12.00 10.60
C GLU A 132 19.43 -11.96 9.08
N VAL A 133 20.28 -11.15 8.42
CA VAL A 133 20.33 -11.09 6.96
C VAL A 133 21.17 -12.24 6.44
N ARG A 134 20.53 -13.26 5.87
CA ARG A 134 21.19 -14.43 5.27
C ARG A 134 21.72 -14.13 3.88
N GLN A 135 20.95 -13.35 3.12
CA GLN A 135 21.34 -12.87 1.79
C GLN A 135 20.91 -11.42 1.66
N LYS A 136 21.84 -10.53 1.36
CA LYS A 136 21.53 -9.15 0.93
C LYS A 136 20.90 -9.18 -0.44
N PHE A 137 20.26 -8.07 -0.86
CA PHE A 137 19.69 -7.98 -2.20
C PHE A 137 20.67 -8.40 -3.26
N THR A 138 20.31 -9.43 -4.03
CA THR A 138 21.10 -10.01 -5.12
C THR A 138 20.21 -10.35 -6.31
N GLU A 139 20.73 -10.25 -7.51
CA GLU A 139 20.10 -10.75 -8.74
C GLU A 139 20.35 -12.26 -8.95
N ASP A 140 21.30 -12.84 -8.21
CA ASP A 140 21.54 -14.29 -8.19
C ASP A 140 20.44 -14.97 -7.36
N LEU A 141 19.38 -15.38 -8.06
CA LEU A 141 18.22 -16.05 -7.46
C LEU A 141 18.58 -17.42 -6.85
N GLU A 142 19.61 -18.06 -7.40
CA GLU A 142 20.08 -19.36 -6.86
C GLU A 142 20.81 -19.16 -5.52
N ALA A 143 21.66 -18.15 -5.41
CA ALA A 143 22.30 -17.77 -4.15
C ALA A 143 21.25 -17.40 -3.09
N ALA A 144 20.23 -16.62 -3.48
CA ALA A 144 19.12 -16.27 -2.59
C ALA A 144 18.34 -17.52 -2.13
N ALA A 145 18.01 -18.44 -3.04
CA ALA A 145 17.30 -19.68 -2.70
C ALA A 145 18.12 -20.59 -1.78
N LYS A 146 19.45 -20.69 -2.00
CA LYS A 146 20.36 -21.48 -1.17
C LYS A 146 20.58 -20.90 0.24
N SER A 147 20.38 -19.59 0.41
CA SER A 147 20.54 -18.93 1.72
C SER A 147 19.45 -19.28 2.74
N LEU A 148 18.33 -19.88 2.28
CA LEU A 148 17.27 -20.35 3.15
C LEU A 148 17.77 -21.51 4.02
N ARG A 149 17.62 -21.37 5.34
CA ARG A 149 17.94 -22.36 6.34
C ARG A 149 16.72 -22.89 7.08
N ILE A 150 16.89 -23.94 7.80
CA ILE A 150 15.86 -24.49 8.70
C ILE A 150 15.52 -23.43 9.77
N ILE A 151 14.24 -23.28 10.04
CA ILE A 151 13.67 -22.48 11.13
C ILE A 151 13.95 -23.20 12.43
N VAL A 152 14.47 -22.47 13.41
CA VAL A 152 14.91 -23.09 14.68
C VAL A 152 13.73 -23.57 15.52
N GLY A 153 12.58 -22.91 15.42
CA GLY A 153 11.34 -23.30 16.08
C GLY A 153 11.34 -23.15 17.61
N SER A 154 12.42 -22.63 18.20
CA SER A 154 12.47 -22.37 19.62
C SER A 154 11.77 -21.08 19.96
N PRO A 155 10.84 -21.06 20.93
CA PRO A 155 10.20 -19.82 21.36
C PRO A 155 11.26 -18.79 21.74
N SER A 156 10.99 -17.53 21.39
CA SER A 156 11.82 -16.41 21.82
C SER A 156 11.75 -16.29 23.34
N ALA A 157 12.91 -16.21 24.00
CA ALA A 157 12.98 -15.98 25.45
C ALA A 157 12.56 -14.55 25.84
N ALA A 158 12.56 -13.62 24.89
CA ALA A 158 12.18 -12.22 25.10
C ALA A 158 10.90 -11.90 24.34
N PRO A 159 10.01 -11.06 24.92
CA PRO A 159 8.88 -10.49 24.20
C PRO A 159 9.35 -9.78 22.93
N SER A 160 8.74 -10.09 21.79
CA SER A 160 9.18 -9.57 20.49
C SER A 160 7.99 -9.25 19.58
N SER A 161 8.30 -8.50 18.52
CA SER A 161 7.36 -8.17 17.47
C SER A 161 7.98 -8.49 16.12
N PRO A 162 7.31 -9.24 15.23
CA PRO A 162 7.80 -9.42 13.86
C PRO A 162 7.85 -8.10 13.08
N PHE A 163 7.06 -7.12 13.49
CA PHE A 163 6.96 -5.81 12.82
C PHE A 163 8.20 -4.93 13.04
N GLN A 164 8.94 -5.11 14.16
CA GLN A 164 10.25 -4.49 14.35
C GLN A 164 11.23 -4.97 13.26
N GLY A 165 11.20 -6.28 12.95
CA GLY A 165 12.01 -6.85 11.88
C GLY A 165 11.61 -6.34 10.50
N VAL A 166 10.31 -6.16 10.24
CA VAL A 166 9.81 -5.52 9.01
C VAL A 166 10.35 -4.09 8.93
N GLU A 167 10.22 -3.30 10.00
CA GLU A 167 10.69 -1.91 10.05
C GLU A 167 12.20 -1.80 9.77
N GLU A 168 13.01 -2.70 10.36
CA GLU A 168 14.46 -2.72 10.14
C GLU A 168 14.81 -3.15 8.71
N SER A 169 14.12 -4.15 8.16
CA SER A 169 14.33 -4.62 6.79
C SER A 169 13.99 -3.56 5.74
N LEU A 170 12.99 -2.72 6.00
CA LEU A 170 12.62 -1.62 5.12
C LEU A 170 13.76 -0.61 4.89
N LYS A 171 14.70 -0.46 5.84
CA LYS A 171 15.89 0.40 5.66
C LYS A 171 16.78 -0.07 4.51
N ARG A 172 16.79 -1.37 4.21
CA ARG A 172 17.64 -1.96 3.16
C ARG A 172 17.19 -1.58 1.74
N PHE A 173 15.94 -1.16 1.57
CA PHE A 173 15.44 -0.67 0.28
C PHE A 173 15.98 0.72 -0.12
N ASP A 174 16.62 1.46 0.80
CA ASP A 174 17.14 2.79 0.50
C ASP A 174 18.29 2.78 -0.52
N ALA A 175 19.05 1.68 -0.55
CA ALA A 175 20.15 1.49 -1.50
C ALA A 175 19.69 1.05 -2.90
N LEU A 176 18.39 0.82 -3.10
CA LEU A 176 17.83 0.32 -4.36
C LEU A 176 17.14 1.44 -5.14
N PRO A 177 17.15 1.38 -6.48
CA PRO A 177 16.37 2.28 -7.31
C PRO A 177 14.89 2.25 -6.93
N THR A 178 14.20 3.35 -7.16
CA THR A 178 12.73 3.40 -7.06
C THR A 178 12.14 2.48 -8.13
N GLY A 179 11.12 1.68 -7.77
CA GLY A 179 10.52 0.72 -8.69
C GLY A 179 9.59 -0.24 -7.94
N ARG A 180 9.44 -1.43 -8.46
CA ARG A 180 8.64 -2.50 -7.85
C ARG A 180 9.33 -2.99 -6.58
N ARG A 181 8.72 -2.75 -5.44
CA ARG A 181 9.26 -3.10 -4.12
C ARG A 181 8.22 -3.86 -3.33
N ALA A 182 8.59 -5.01 -2.83
CA ALA A 182 7.70 -5.84 -2.00
C ALA A 182 8.46 -6.53 -0.87
N ILE A 183 7.72 -6.85 0.17
CA ILE A 183 8.11 -7.78 1.23
C ILE A 183 7.17 -8.98 1.17
N LEU A 184 7.71 -10.19 1.26
CA LEU A 184 6.99 -11.39 1.64
C LEU A 184 7.36 -11.72 3.08
N LEU A 185 6.39 -11.60 3.99
CA LEU A 185 6.53 -11.92 5.39
C LEU A 185 5.89 -13.27 5.69
N VAL A 186 6.67 -14.24 6.17
CA VAL A 186 6.18 -15.52 6.71
C VAL A 186 6.24 -15.43 8.23
N SER A 187 5.08 -15.34 8.88
CA SER A 187 5.01 -15.01 10.31
C SER A 187 3.67 -15.46 10.91
N ASP A 188 3.62 -15.59 12.23
CA ASP A 188 2.36 -15.69 12.95
C ASP A 188 1.68 -14.33 13.20
N GLY A 189 2.39 -13.22 12.94
CA GLY A 189 1.87 -11.85 13.05
C GLY A 189 1.58 -11.39 14.48
N LEU A 190 1.99 -12.14 15.50
CA LEU A 190 1.71 -11.80 16.88
C LEU A 190 2.77 -10.85 17.45
N ASP A 191 2.33 -9.68 17.89
CA ASP A 191 3.17 -8.72 18.62
C ASP A 191 2.99 -8.91 20.13
N VAL A 192 4.01 -9.42 20.79
CA VAL A 192 4.05 -9.56 22.25
C VAL A 192 5.10 -8.67 22.91
N SER A 193 5.66 -7.73 22.19
CA SER A 193 6.71 -6.81 22.69
C SER A 193 6.27 -6.01 23.92
N ARG A 194 4.96 -5.79 24.07
CA ARG A 194 4.34 -5.09 25.21
C ARG A 194 3.41 -5.97 26.03
N GLY A 195 3.59 -7.29 25.94
CA GLY A 195 2.74 -8.29 26.60
C GLY A 195 1.57 -8.76 25.74
N ILE A 196 1.05 -9.94 26.10
CA ILE A 196 -0.02 -10.64 25.38
C ILE A 196 -1.31 -9.81 25.32
N GLU A 197 -1.63 -9.07 26.36
CA GLU A 197 -2.86 -8.25 26.42
C GLU A 197 -2.88 -7.13 25.36
N SER A 198 -1.71 -6.66 24.96
CA SER A 198 -1.54 -5.61 23.96
C SER A 198 -1.31 -6.15 22.52
N SER A 199 -1.52 -7.46 22.31
CA SER A 199 -1.21 -8.14 21.03
C SER A 199 -2.27 -7.95 19.93
N THR A 200 -3.29 -7.12 20.17
CA THR A 200 -4.32 -6.87 19.16
C THR A 200 -3.81 -5.93 18.04
N PRO A 201 -4.34 -6.04 16.81
CA PRO A 201 -3.93 -5.19 15.70
C PRO A 201 -4.10 -3.67 15.94
N GLY A 202 -5.04 -3.30 16.84
CA GLY A 202 -5.30 -1.90 17.18
C GLY A 202 -4.37 -1.33 18.25
N GLN A 203 -3.61 -2.18 18.96
CA GLN A 203 -2.74 -1.78 20.07
C GLN A 203 -1.25 -1.93 19.77
N SER A 204 -0.89 -2.61 18.68
CA SER A 204 0.50 -2.80 18.28
C SER A 204 1.09 -1.53 17.67
N ILE A 205 1.94 -0.86 18.42
CA ILE A 205 2.66 0.33 17.94
C ILE A 205 3.72 -0.05 16.90
N ASP A 206 4.33 -1.22 17.03
CA ASP A 206 5.34 -1.68 16.09
C ASP A 206 4.71 -2.01 14.72
N LEU A 207 3.47 -2.54 14.71
CA LEU A 207 2.69 -2.70 13.49
C LEU A 207 2.42 -1.36 12.80
N ASP A 208 1.94 -0.36 13.53
CA ASP A 208 1.64 0.96 12.97
C ASP A 208 2.91 1.64 12.41
N ARG A 209 4.06 1.48 13.08
CA ARG A 209 5.36 1.97 12.58
C ARG A 209 5.81 1.27 11.31
N ALA A 210 5.66 -0.06 11.26
CA ALA A 210 6.01 -0.84 10.07
C ALA A 210 5.14 -0.43 8.86
N ILE A 211 3.83 -0.30 9.06
CA ILE A 211 2.89 0.19 8.04
C ILE A 211 3.33 1.56 7.52
N LEU A 212 3.49 2.53 8.41
CA LEU A 212 3.85 3.90 8.04
C LEU A 212 5.18 3.94 7.27
N LYS A 213 6.16 3.13 7.68
CA LYS A 213 7.46 3.06 7.02
C LYS A 213 7.39 2.40 5.65
N ALA A 214 6.59 1.34 5.49
CA ALA A 214 6.35 0.68 4.22
C ALA A 214 5.66 1.63 3.22
N GLN A 215 4.64 2.36 3.66
CA GLN A 215 3.96 3.38 2.86
C GLN A 215 4.91 4.51 2.42
N ARG A 216 5.78 5.01 3.32
CA ARG A 216 6.79 6.03 3.00
C ARG A 216 7.80 5.58 1.94
N LYS A 217 8.03 4.28 1.84
CA LYS A 217 8.99 3.69 0.90
C LYS A 217 8.33 3.07 -0.33
N SER A 218 7.00 3.13 -0.41
CA SER A 218 6.19 2.50 -1.46
C SER A 218 6.52 1.01 -1.60
N VAL A 219 6.57 0.31 -0.46
CA VAL A 219 6.82 -1.14 -0.38
C VAL A 219 5.52 -1.83 0.00
N ALA A 220 4.98 -2.67 -0.88
CA ALA A 220 3.85 -3.53 -0.58
C ALA A 220 4.29 -4.71 0.29
N VAL A 221 3.49 -5.06 1.31
CA VAL A 221 3.79 -6.20 2.18
C VAL A 221 2.76 -7.30 1.94
N TYR A 222 3.22 -8.46 1.51
CA TYR A 222 2.44 -9.68 1.41
C TYR A 222 2.78 -10.57 2.58
N SER A 223 1.78 -11.13 3.24
CA SER A 223 1.97 -11.90 4.46
C SER A 223 1.43 -13.32 4.30
N PHE A 224 2.25 -14.32 4.60
CA PHE A 224 1.84 -15.72 4.72
C PHE A 224 1.79 -16.07 6.18
N TYR A 225 0.61 -16.42 6.68
CA TYR A 225 0.45 -16.86 8.05
C TYR A 225 1.06 -18.26 8.24
N SER A 226 1.86 -18.41 9.28
CA SER A 226 2.33 -19.68 9.78
C SER A 226 2.42 -19.55 11.30
N PRO A 227 1.83 -20.48 12.09
CA PRO A 227 1.77 -20.35 13.54
C PRO A 227 3.13 -20.52 14.20
N ALA A 228 3.32 -19.85 15.32
CA ALA A 228 4.29 -20.16 16.35
C ALA A 228 3.60 -20.87 17.52
N SER A 229 4.36 -21.37 18.51
CA SER A 229 3.80 -22.15 19.62
C SER A 229 2.67 -21.42 20.37
N LEU A 230 2.77 -20.12 20.54
CA LEU A 230 1.73 -19.33 21.23
C LEU A 230 0.44 -19.24 20.43
N THR A 231 0.54 -19.01 19.12
CA THR A 231 -0.61 -18.84 18.23
C THR A 231 -1.25 -20.16 17.84
N GLU A 232 -0.48 -21.24 17.78
CA GLU A 232 -0.97 -22.59 17.52
C GLU A 232 -1.87 -23.10 18.63
N ASN A 233 -1.47 -22.86 19.89
CA ASN A 233 -2.16 -23.37 21.08
C ASN A 233 -3.22 -22.40 21.62
N ASN A 234 -3.38 -21.21 21.03
CA ASN A 234 -4.34 -20.20 21.47
C ASN A 234 -4.98 -19.52 20.25
N SER A 235 -6.21 -19.93 19.95
CA SER A 235 -6.95 -19.42 18.78
C SER A 235 -7.19 -17.90 18.82
N ARG A 236 -7.35 -17.30 20.01
CA ARG A 236 -7.49 -15.82 20.14
C ARG A 236 -6.20 -15.13 19.72
N LEU A 237 -5.04 -15.64 20.14
CA LEU A 237 -3.75 -15.08 19.75
C LEU A 237 -3.48 -15.30 18.26
N GLY A 238 -3.86 -16.47 17.72
CA GLY A 238 -3.82 -16.74 16.29
C GLY A 238 -4.63 -15.73 15.48
N LEU A 239 -5.86 -15.43 15.91
CA LEU A 239 -6.71 -14.42 15.27
C LEU A 239 -6.12 -13.00 15.39
N ASN A 240 -5.52 -12.65 16.53
CA ASN A 240 -4.83 -11.36 16.68
C ASN A 240 -3.66 -11.24 15.69
N GLY A 241 -2.86 -12.31 15.56
CA GLY A 241 -1.76 -12.35 14.62
C GLY A 241 -2.23 -12.22 13.16
N GLN A 242 -3.22 -13.02 12.76
CA GLN A 242 -3.81 -12.93 11.41
C GLN A 242 -4.36 -11.53 11.13
N GLY A 243 -5.11 -10.94 12.05
CA GLY A 243 -5.62 -9.57 11.92
C GLY A 243 -4.52 -8.52 11.81
N SER A 244 -3.37 -8.74 12.47
CA SER A 244 -2.21 -7.87 12.35
C SER A 244 -1.54 -7.98 10.98
N LEU A 245 -1.41 -9.21 10.45
CA LEU A 245 -0.89 -9.45 9.10
C LEU A 245 -1.82 -8.89 8.02
N GLU A 246 -3.14 -9.03 8.21
CA GLU A 246 -4.15 -8.47 7.32
C GLU A 246 -4.05 -6.94 7.30
N LYS A 247 -4.02 -6.30 8.47
CA LYS A 247 -3.86 -4.84 8.58
C LYS A 247 -2.56 -4.37 7.91
N LEU A 248 -1.42 -5.02 8.17
CA LEU A 248 -0.14 -4.68 7.55
C LEU A 248 -0.21 -4.73 6.03
N SER A 249 -0.74 -5.83 5.51
CA SER A 249 -0.80 -6.06 4.06
C SER A 249 -1.76 -5.09 3.38
N ASP A 250 -2.98 -4.97 3.86
CA ASP A 250 -4.00 -4.07 3.32
C ASP A 250 -3.55 -2.60 3.31
N GLU A 251 -3.00 -2.13 4.42
CA GLU A 251 -2.56 -0.73 4.55
C GLU A 251 -1.37 -0.41 3.62
N THR A 252 -0.60 -1.40 3.21
CA THR A 252 0.58 -1.23 2.36
C THR A 252 0.35 -1.59 0.88
N GLY A 253 -0.85 -2.08 0.53
CA GLY A 253 -1.22 -2.43 -0.84
C GLY A 253 -0.76 -3.83 -1.26
N GLY A 254 -0.55 -4.71 -0.29
CA GLY A 254 -0.37 -6.14 -0.49
C GLY A 254 -1.59 -6.94 -0.06
N ARG A 255 -1.37 -8.22 0.26
CA ARG A 255 -2.42 -9.15 0.72
C ARG A 255 -1.88 -10.11 1.77
N ALA A 256 -2.70 -10.42 2.77
CA ALA A 256 -2.43 -11.51 3.70
C ALA A 256 -3.07 -12.82 3.24
N PHE A 257 -2.38 -13.93 3.47
CA PHE A 257 -2.80 -15.27 3.09
C PHE A 257 -2.77 -16.18 4.30
N PHE A 258 -3.88 -16.81 4.59
CA PHE A 258 -4.03 -17.80 5.64
C PHE A 258 -5.12 -18.82 5.27
N GLN A 259 -5.03 -20.00 5.84
CA GLN A 259 -5.99 -21.07 5.64
C GLN A 259 -6.51 -21.52 7.01
N GLY A 260 -7.52 -20.82 7.52
CA GLY A 260 -7.98 -20.99 8.89
C GLY A 260 -6.92 -20.58 9.93
N SER A 261 -6.97 -21.17 11.13
CA SER A 261 -6.06 -20.85 12.23
C SER A 261 -4.81 -21.76 12.31
N LEU A 262 -4.76 -22.80 11.49
CA LEU A 262 -3.65 -23.76 11.46
C LEU A 262 -2.59 -23.38 10.43
N ALA A 263 -1.43 -24.06 10.51
CA ALA A 263 -0.42 -23.96 9.48
C ALA A 263 -1.00 -24.42 8.14
N PRO A 264 -0.83 -23.66 7.05
CA PRO A 264 -1.25 -24.10 5.73
C PRO A 264 -0.51 -25.39 5.32
N ILE A 265 -1.19 -26.29 4.64
CA ILE A 265 -0.56 -27.53 4.12
C ILE A 265 0.53 -27.19 3.09
N SER A 266 0.28 -26.17 2.26
CA SER A 266 1.20 -25.71 1.21
C SER A 266 1.06 -24.20 0.98
N PHE A 267 2.16 -23.55 0.65
CA PHE A 267 2.18 -22.16 0.17
C PHE A 267 2.03 -22.04 -1.37
N GLU A 268 2.02 -23.14 -2.12
CA GLU A 268 1.92 -23.08 -3.57
C GLU A 268 0.67 -22.32 -4.09
N PRO A 269 -0.54 -22.49 -3.51
CA PRO A 269 -1.69 -21.68 -3.91
C PRO A 269 -1.47 -20.18 -3.67
N PHE A 270 -0.82 -19.83 -2.55
CA PHE A 270 -0.51 -18.44 -2.20
C PHE A 270 0.51 -17.84 -3.16
N PHE A 271 1.54 -18.60 -3.53
CA PHE A 271 2.54 -18.19 -4.51
C PHE A 271 1.94 -17.95 -5.90
N LYS A 272 0.95 -18.74 -6.33
CA LYS A 272 0.25 -18.50 -7.59
C LYS A 272 -0.44 -17.13 -7.60
N ILE A 273 -1.14 -16.78 -6.51
CA ILE A 273 -1.83 -15.49 -6.38
C ILE A 273 -0.80 -14.36 -6.25
N LEU A 274 0.24 -14.53 -5.44
CA LEU A 274 1.32 -13.55 -5.27
C LEU A 274 2.03 -13.25 -6.59
N ASN A 275 2.36 -14.27 -7.38
CA ASN A 275 2.96 -14.10 -8.70
C ASN A 275 2.05 -13.28 -9.63
N LYS A 276 0.74 -13.59 -9.65
CA LYS A 276 -0.23 -12.80 -10.43
C LYS A 276 -0.22 -11.34 -9.97
N ALA A 277 -0.28 -11.08 -8.65
CA ALA A 277 -0.27 -9.72 -8.08
C ALA A 277 1.03 -8.98 -8.44
N LEU A 278 2.20 -9.62 -8.27
CA LEU A 278 3.49 -9.03 -8.60
C LEU A 278 3.65 -8.73 -10.10
N ASN A 279 3.13 -9.58 -10.98
CA ASN A 279 3.22 -9.39 -12.43
C ASN A 279 2.19 -8.40 -12.99
N ARG A 280 1.12 -8.12 -12.25
CA ARG A 280 0.05 -7.19 -12.62
C ARG A 280 0.10 -5.89 -11.84
N GLN A 281 1.31 -5.43 -11.49
CA GLN A 281 1.50 -4.15 -10.84
C GLN A 281 1.52 -3.00 -11.86
N PHE A 282 0.88 -1.90 -11.48
CA PHE A 282 0.81 -0.65 -12.23
C PHE A 282 1.22 0.51 -11.34
N ALA A 283 1.79 1.53 -11.95
CA ALA A 283 1.99 2.83 -11.33
C ALA A 283 0.81 3.72 -11.72
N LEU A 284 -0.03 4.02 -10.75
CA LEU A 284 -1.12 5.00 -10.88
C LEU A 284 -0.60 6.37 -10.47
N THR A 285 -0.65 7.32 -11.41
CA THR A 285 -0.24 8.71 -11.17
C THR A 285 -1.44 9.63 -11.25
N TYR A 286 -1.61 10.50 -10.25
CA TYR A 286 -2.71 11.47 -10.19
C TYR A 286 -2.23 12.84 -9.70
N LEU A 287 -3.05 13.88 -9.94
CA LEU A 287 -2.85 15.23 -9.40
C LEU A 287 -3.49 15.33 -8.03
N SER A 288 -2.68 15.54 -7.00
CA SER A 288 -3.17 15.81 -5.65
C SER A 288 -3.39 17.30 -5.46
N THR A 289 -4.54 17.64 -4.91
CA THR A 289 -4.90 19.00 -4.47
C THR A 289 -4.53 19.24 -3.00
N HIS A 290 -4.04 18.21 -2.29
CA HIS A 290 -3.62 18.28 -0.89
C HIS A 290 -2.13 18.54 -0.78
N LEU A 291 -1.76 19.73 -0.31
CA LEU A 291 -0.38 20.19 -0.20
C LEU A 291 0.17 20.11 1.23
N LYS A 292 -0.67 19.77 2.20
CA LYS A 292 -0.25 19.66 3.60
C LYS A 292 0.69 18.47 3.75
N LYS A 293 1.80 18.67 4.44
CA LYS A 293 2.71 17.58 4.81
C LYS A 293 2.03 16.66 5.83
N GLY A 294 2.27 15.37 5.72
CA GLY A 294 1.71 14.38 6.63
C GLY A 294 1.16 13.15 5.92
N TYR A 295 0.35 12.40 6.64
CA TYR A 295 -0.34 11.23 6.11
C TYR A 295 -1.59 11.65 5.33
N HIS A 296 -1.76 11.07 4.15
CA HIS A 296 -2.93 11.25 3.29
C HIS A 296 -3.57 9.89 3.01
N LYS A 297 -4.85 9.78 3.31
CA LYS A 297 -5.62 8.56 3.04
C LYS A 297 -5.97 8.47 1.56
N ILE A 298 -5.78 7.28 0.98
CA ILE A 298 -6.11 7.02 -0.42
C ILE A 298 -7.21 5.96 -0.51
N GLN A 299 -8.08 6.14 -1.49
CA GLN A 299 -9.04 5.14 -1.94
C GLN A 299 -8.99 5.08 -3.46
N VAL A 300 -8.75 3.90 -4.00
CA VAL A 300 -8.86 3.61 -5.43
C VAL A 300 -9.99 2.62 -5.62
N ARG A 301 -10.89 2.92 -6.55
CA ARG A 301 -12.02 2.05 -6.87
C ARG A 301 -12.15 1.90 -8.38
N SER A 302 -12.57 0.73 -8.82
CA SER A 302 -13.03 0.51 -10.19
C SER A 302 -14.54 0.70 -10.28
N THR A 303 -15.01 1.24 -11.38
CA THR A 303 -16.43 1.25 -11.74
C THR A 303 -16.88 -0.15 -12.20
N ASN A 304 -15.94 -1.01 -12.62
CA ASN A 304 -16.21 -2.40 -12.94
C ASN A 304 -16.25 -3.25 -11.65
N PRO A 305 -17.42 -3.83 -11.28
CA PRO A 305 -17.58 -4.59 -10.05
C PRO A 305 -16.81 -5.93 -10.02
N GLN A 306 -16.33 -6.42 -11.17
CA GLN A 306 -15.53 -7.64 -11.27
C GLN A 306 -14.05 -7.42 -10.96
N VAL A 307 -13.61 -6.15 -10.94
CA VAL A 307 -12.21 -5.76 -10.69
C VAL A 307 -12.04 -5.36 -9.25
N GLU A 308 -11.16 -6.03 -8.54
CA GLU A 308 -10.66 -5.63 -7.23
C GLU A 308 -9.29 -4.97 -7.38
N ILE A 309 -9.06 -3.88 -6.64
CA ILE A 309 -7.82 -3.13 -6.72
C ILE A 309 -7.13 -3.19 -5.36
N GLU A 310 -5.95 -3.79 -5.34
CA GLU A 310 -5.04 -3.71 -4.22
C GLU A 310 -4.22 -2.43 -4.34
N HIS A 311 -4.22 -1.62 -3.29
CA HIS A 311 -3.52 -0.34 -3.25
C HIS A 311 -3.19 0.04 -1.82
N PRO A 312 -2.10 0.79 -1.55
CA PRO A 312 -1.84 1.31 -0.21
C PRO A 312 -2.98 2.22 0.25
N ARG A 313 -3.43 2.06 1.50
CA ARG A 313 -4.53 2.85 2.07
C ARG A 313 -4.16 4.32 2.28
N GLY A 314 -2.89 4.64 2.17
CA GLY A 314 -2.39 5.99 2.25
C GLY A 314 -0.93 6.09 1.91
N TYR A 315 -0.45 7.31 1.89
CA TYR A 315 0.97 7.62 1.72
C TYR A 315 1.35 8.81 2.61
N TYR A 316 2.65 9.03 2.76
CA TYR A 316 3.16 10.12 3.58
C TYR A 316 3.88 11.16 2.72
N TYR A 317 3.37 12.40 2.71
CA TYR A 317 4.00 13.54 2.07
C TYR A 317 4.95 14.25 3.03
N ARG A 318 6.22 14.50 2.61
CA ARG A 318 7.30 15.08 3.42
C ARG A 318 7.44 16.59 3.25
#